data_c05d4be984571b81d94655659ca2cd2e
#
_entry.id   c05d4be984571b81d94655659ca2cd2e
#
_cell.length_a   1.000
_cell.length_b   1.000
_cell.length_c   1.000
_cell.angle_alpha   90.00
_cell.angle_beta   90.00
_cell.angle_gamma   90.00
#
_symmetry.space_group_name_H-M   'P 1'
#
loop_
_entity.id
_entity.type
_entity.pdbx_description
1 polymer ?
#
loop_
_entity_poly.entity_id
_entity_poly.type
_entity_poly.pdbx_seq_one_letter_code
_entity_poly.pdbx_strand_id
1 'polypeptide(L)'
;SFYIGASAASESYLNKNKILELAKTIGADAIHPGYGFFSENSSFIESIEKSGITFIGPSSKSVKMMGSKTAARTLMSKNNVPVVPGTLEAIKNVEEGIKFSEKIGFPVLLKASAGGGGKGMRRVISKEEFKSAFESTKREALKSFANDEVYIEKFIENPKHIEVQIIADKHGNYRHLFERECSIQR
;
A
#
# COMPACT_ATOMS: atom_id res chain seq x y z
N SER A 1 14.23 21.13 -19.88
CA SER A 1 12.92 20.91 -19.22
C SER A 1 11.80 21.16 -20.22
N PHE A 2 10.69 20.47 -20.03
CA PHE A 2 9.51 20.57 -20.89
C PHE A 2 8.28 20.93 -20.05
N TYR A 3 7.42 21.75 -20.62
CA TYR A 3 6.16 22.12 -19.98
C TYR A 3 5.16 20.98 -20.08
N ILE A 4 4.65 20.51 -18.92
CA ILE A 4 3.69 19.40 -18.84
C ILE A 4 2.30 19.81 -18.36
N GLY A 5 2.07 21.08 -18.06
CA GLY A 5 0.77 21.60 -17.63
C GLY A 5 0.85 22.66 -16.53
N ALA A 6 -0.32 23.05 -16.03
CA ALA A 6 -0.45 24.02 -14.95
C ALA A 6 0.06 23.45 -13.61
N SER A 7 0.05 24.29 -12.56
CA SER A 7 0.56 23.92 -11.23
C SER A 7 -0.23 22.79 -10.53
N ALA A 8 -1.50 22.63 -10.88
CA ALA A 8 -2.31 21.53 -10.34
C ALA A 8 -1.77 20.19 -10.82
N ALA A 9 -1.52 19.27 -9.90
CA ALA A 9 -0.97 17.94 -10.23
C ALA A 9 -1.86 17.14 -11.22
N SER A 10 -3.19 17.28 -11.14
CA SER A 10 -4.15 16.67 -12.07
C SER A 10 -3.98 17.13 -13.52
N GLU A 11 -3.46 18.33 -13.72
CA GLU A 11 -3.25 18.93 -15.05
C GLU A 11 -1.82 18.74 -15.57
N SER A 12 -0.93 18.20 -14.75
CA SER A 12 0.49 18.02 -15.02
C SER A 12 1.00 16.64 -14.62
N TYR A 13 1.55 16.49 -13.42
CA TYR A 13 2.21 15.26 -12.94
C TYR A 13 1.28 14.05 -12.76
N LEU A 14 -0.05 14.24 -12.71
CA LEU A 14 -1.06 13.18 -12.72
C LEU A 14 -1.80 13.07 -14.06
N ASN A 15 -1.34 13.76 -15.11
CA ASN A 15 -1.84 13.59 -16.45
C ASN A 15 -1.03 12.55 -17.22
N LYS A 16 -1.44 11.29 -17.07
CA LYS A 16 -0.77 10.13 -17.68
C LYS A 16 -0.55 10.28 -19.19
N ASN A 17 -1.58 10.69 -19.91
CA ASN A 17 -1.54 10.77 -21.36
C ASN A 17 -0.51 11.82 -21.83
N LYS A 18 -0.51 12.97 -21.19
CA LYS A 18 0.40 14.06 -21.52
C LYS A 18 1.86 13.70 -21.26
N ILE A 19 2.14 13.02 -20.13
CA ILE A 19 3.50 12.55 -19.83
C ILE A 19 3.97 11.52 -20.87
N LEU A 20 3.10 10.59 -21.22
CA LEU A 20 3.44 9.54 -22.19
C LEU A 20 3.64 10.11 -23.60
N GLU A 21 2.79 11.04 -24.01
CA GLU A 21 2.90 11.74 -25.30
C GLU A 21 4.22 12.54 -25.38
N LEU A 22 4.52 13.31 -24.34
CA LEU A 22 5.76 14.05 -24.27
C LEU A 22 6.98 13.12 -24.33
N ALA A 23 6.98 12.03 -23.55
CA ALA A 23 8.07 11.07 -23.55
C ALA A 23 8.33 10.48 -24.95
N LYS A 24 7.27 10.18 -25.70
CA LYS A 24 7.38 9.72 -27.10
C LYS A 24 7.92 10.82 -28.02
N THR A 25 7.41 12.04 -27.87
CA THR A 25 7.81 13.19 -28.72
C THR A 25 9.29 13.52 -28.58
N ILE A 26 9.83 13.42 -27.38
CA ILE A 26 11.25 13.71 -27.13
C ILE A 26 12.18 12.49 -27.32
N GLY A 27 11.63 11.34 -27.71
CA GLY A 27 12.40 10.11 -27.89
C GLY A 27 13.00 9.59 -26.58
N ALA A 28 12.28 9.63 -25.47
CA ALA A 28 12.77 9.15 -24.19
C ALA A 28 12.91 7.62 -24.19
N ASP A 29 14.08 7.12 -23.79
CA ASP A 29 14.37 5.69 -23.65
C ASP A 29 13.76 5.12 -22.38
N ALA A 30 13.65 5.94 -21.33
CA ALA A 30 13.19 5.52 -20.02
C ALA A 30 12.50 6.65 -19.25
N ILE A 31 11.64 6.26 -18.30
CA ILE A 31 10.98 7.18 -17.36
C ILE A 31 11.28 6.74 -15.93
N HIS A 32 11.87 7.64 -15.14
CA HIS A 32 11.98 7.49 -13.69
C HIS A 32 10.84 8.27 -13.03
N PRO A 33 9.98 7.63 -12.23
CA PRO A 33 8.76 8.27 -11.70
C PRO A 33 9.01 9.23 -10.54
N GLY A 34 10.21 9.26 -9.96
CA GLY A 34 10.46 9.96 -8.71
C GLY A 34 9.70 9.34 -7.53
N TYR A 35 9.23 10.19 -6.62
CA TYR A 35 8.42 9.82 -5.45
C TYR A 35 7.00 10.34 -5.61
N GLY A 36 6.01 9.56 -5.14
CA GLY A 36 4.60 9.94 -5.23
C GLY A 36 4.05 9.88 -6.65
N PHE A 37 2.99 10.63 -6.91
CA PHE A 37 2.31 10.70 -8.22
C PHE A 37 2.07 9.31 -8.84
N PHE A 38 2.76 8.98 -9.91
CA PHE A 38 2.61 7.71 -10.62
C PHE A 38 3.61 6.62 -10.21
N SER A 39 4.47 6.85 -9.22
CA SER A 39 5.50 5.88 -8.83
C SER A 39 4.94 4.50 -8.43
N GLU A 40 3.72 4.48 -7.87
CA GLU A 40 3.02 3.26 -7.43
C GLU A 40 1.73 3.02 -8.23
N ASN A 41 1.61 3.61 -9.42
CA ASN A 41 0.43 3.46 -10.25
C ASN A 41 0.61 2.39 -11.33
N SER A 42 0.10 1.20 -11.08
CA SER A 42 0.24 0.06 -12.00
C SER A 42 -0.31 0.32 -13.41
N SER A 43 -1.38 1.10 -13.54
CA SER A 43 -1.96 1.45 -14.85
C SER A 43 -1.07 2.40 -15.65
N PHE A 44 -0.38 3.32 -15.00
CA PHE A 44 0.61 4.18 -15.65
C PHE A 44 1.81 3.37 -16.13
N ILE A 45 2.35 2.52 -15.25
CA ILE A 45 3.49 1.65 -15.56
C ILE A 45 3.17 0.75 -16.76
N GLU A 46 2.00 0.11 -16.76
CA GLU A 46 1.54 -0.73 -17.87
C GLU A 46 1.47 0.04 -19.19
N SER A 47 1.05 1.31 -19.15
CA SER A 47 0.99 2.15 -20.35
C SER A 47 2.39 2.49 -20.89
N ILE A 48 3.37 2.69 -20.01
CA ILE A 48 4.78 2.90 -20.38
C ILE A 48 5.36 1.62 -20.99
N GLU A 49 5.17 0.47 -20.32
CA GLU A 49 5.62 -0.84 -20.80
C GLU A 49 5.08 -1.13 -22.22
N LYS A 50 3.78 -0.90 -22.45
CA LYS A 50 3.13 -1.05 -23.76
C LYS A 50 3.64 -0.08 -24.84
N SER A 51 4.22 1.04 -24.46
CA SER A 51 4.75 2.03 -25.41
C SER A 51 6.19 1.76 -25.84
N GLY A 52 6.84 0.73 -25.30
CA GLY A 52 8.24 0.41 -25.58
C GLY A 52 9.24 1.26 -24.80
N ILE A 53 8.79 2.17 -23.92
CA ILE A 53 9.64 2.97 -23.06
C ILE A 53 9.94 2.17 -21.79
N THR A 54 11.17 2.25 -21.28
CA THR A 54 11.56 1.55 -20.05
C THR A 54 11.05 2.33 -18.82
N PHE A 55 10.25 1.68 -17.98
CA PHE A 55 9.95 2.21 -16.66
C PHE A 55 11.08 1.85 -15.69
N ILE A 56 11.68 2.84 -15.03
CA ILE A 56 12.74 2.63 -14.04
C ILE A 56 12.07 2.39 -12.69
N GLY A 57 11.82 1.12 -12.38
CA GLY A 57 11.10 0.68 -11.20
C GLY A 57 10.56 -0.75 -11.35
N PRO A 58 9.73 -1.21 -10.42
CA PRO A 58 9.09 -2.51 -10.48
C PRO A 58 8.08 -2.60 -11.63
N SER A 59 7.80 -3.82 -12.09
CA SER A 59 6.80 -4.05 -13.15
C SER A 59 5.39 -3.65 -12.69
N SER A 60 4.52 -3.33 -13.65
CA SER A 60 3.11 -3.05 -13.39
C SER A 60 2.42 -4.19 -12.61
N LYS A 61 2.78 -5.44 -12.91
CA LYS A 61 2.30 -6.63 -12.20
C LYS A 61 2.73 -6.63 -10.72
N SER A 62 4.00 -6.33 -10.45
CA SER A 62 4.53 -6.27 -9.07
C SER A 62 3.85 -5.17 -8.27
N VAL A 63 3.72 -3.97 -8.85
CA VAL A 63 3.03 -2.85 -8.19
C VAL A 63 1.57 -3.19 -7.91
N LYS A 64 0.87 -3.80 -8.86
CA LYS A 64 -0.53 -4.22 -8.67
C LYS A 64 -0.67 -5.25 -7.54
N MET A 65 0.23 -6.22 -7.46
CA MET A 65 0.21 -7.26 -6.42
C MET A 65 0.50 -6.68 -5.03
N MET A 66 1.48 -5.78 -4.93
CA MET A 66 1.88 -5.18 -3.65
C MET A 66 1.00 -4.01 -3.22
N GLY A 67 0.27 -3.40 -4.14
CA GLY A 67 -0.67 -2.31 -3.85
C GLY A 67 -1.92 -2.74 -3.07
N SER A 68 -2.28 -4.03 -3.11
CA SER A 68 -3.34 -4.59 -2.28
C SER A 68 -2.76 -5.17 -0.98
N LYS A 69 -3.12 -4.61 0.16
CA LYS A 69 -2.64 -5.07 1.48
C LYS A 69 -2.90 -6.56 1.72
N THR A 70 -4.08 -7.04 1.35
CA THR A 70 -4.46 -8.46 1.51
C THR A 70 -3.68 -9.36 0.55
N ALA A 71 -3.55 -8.97 -0.73
CA ALA A 71 -2.77 -9.73 -1.70
C ALA A 71 -1.28 -9.76 -1.33
N ALA A 72 -0.71 -8.64 -0.90
CA ALA A 72 0.67 -8.56 -0.43
C ALA A 72 0.93 -9.46 0.78
N ARG A 73 0.03 -9.44 1.80
CA ARG A 73 0.14 -10.32 2.98
C ARG A 73 0.07 -11.80 2.59
N THR A 74 -0.88 -12.17 1.72
CA THR A 74 -1.02 -13.54 1.23
C THR A 74 0.24 -13.99 0.49
N LEU A 75 0.78 -13.14 -0.38
CA LEU A 75 2.00 -13.43 -1.13
C LEU A 75 3.21 -13.60 -0.19
N MET A 76 3.38 -12.70 0.79
CA MET A 76 4.46 -12.76 1.76
C MET A 76 4.36 -14.03 2.62
N SER A 77 3.18 -14.34 3.13
CA SER A 77 2.94 -15.55 3.92
C SER A 77 3.24 -16.83 3.15
N LYS A 78 2.83 -16.91 1.86
CA LYS A 78 3.14 -18.06 0.99
C LYS A 78 4.63 -18.25 0.74
N ASN A 79 5.41 -17.19 0.83
CA ASN A 79 6.86 -17.23 0.64
C ASN A 79 7.63 -17.24 1.98
N ASN A 80 6.98 -17.59 3.08
CA ASN A 80 7.57 -17.67 4.42
C ASN A 80 8.20 -16.35 4.90
N VAL A 81 7.75 -15.21 4.37
CA VAL A 81 8.14 -13.89 4.88
C VAL A 81 7.26 -13.58 6.09
N PRO A 82 7.85 -13.27 7.26
CA PRO A 82 7.08 -12.91 8.44
C PRO A 82 6.16 -11.72 8.19
N VAL A 83 4.90 -11.85 8.61
CA VAL A 83 3.92 -10.77 8.54
C VAL A 83 3.35 -10.50 9.93
N VAL A 84 2.94 -9.26 10.18
CA VAL A 84 2.25 -8.92 11.43
C VAL A 84 1.01 -9.80 11.56
N PRO A 85 0.79 -10.51 12.69
CA PRO A 85 -0.39 -11.34 12.88
C PRO A 85 -1.67 -10.54 12.64
N GLY A 86 -2.61 -11.09 11.88
CA GLY A 86 -3.86 -10.41 11.55
C GLY A 86 -4.74 -11.24 10.63
N THR A 87 -5.97 -10.79 10.41
CA THR A 87 -6.90 -11.45 9.50
C THR A 87 -6.49 -11.22 8.05
N LEU A 88 -6.72 -12.22 7.21
CA LEU A 88 -6.50 -12.10 5.75
C LEU A 88 -7.73 -11.49 5.06
N GLU A 89 -8.89 -11.65 5.69
CA GLU A 89 -10.18 -11.17 5.20
C GLU A 89 -10.84 -10.27 6.24
N ALA A 90 -11.83 -9.52 5.81
CA ALA A 90 -12.66 -8.73 6.71
C ALA A 90 -13.40 -9.63 7.70
N ILE A 91 -13.48 -9.20 8.96
CA ILE A 91 -14.23 -9.91 9.99
C ILE A 91 -15.74 -9.69 9.81
N LYS A 92 -16.51 -10.74 9.97
CA LYS A 92 -17.95 -10.74 9.69
C LYS A 92 -18.76 -10.13 10.83
N ASN A 93 -18.35 -10.38 12.07
CA ASN A 93 -19.07 -9.96 13.26
C ASN A 93 -18.14 -9.77 14.47
N VAL A 94 -18.69 -9.27 15.55
CA VAL A 94 -17.96 -8.94 16.79
C VAL A 94 -17.37 -10.20 17.43
N GLU A 95 -18.11 -11.30 17.43
CA GLU A 95 -17.73 -12.56 18.08
C GLU A 95 -16.50 -13.18 17.41
N GLU A 96 -16.49 -13.22 16.07
CA GLU A 96 -15.35 -13.66 15.27
C GLU A 96 -14.11 -12.77 15.56
N GLY A 97 -14.32 -11.47 15.60
CA GLY A 97 -13.26 -10.50 15.86
C GLY A 97 -12.65 -10.65 17.24
N ILE A 98 -13.46 -10.82 18.28
CA ILE A 98 -13.01 -11.05 19.64
C ILE A 98 -12.19 -12.33 19.71
N LYS A 99 -12.74 -13.45 19.20
CA LYS A 99 -12.05 -14.74 19.19
C LYS A 99 -10.70 -14.69 18.51
N PHE A 100 -10.61 -13.98 17.38
CA PHE A 100 -9.35 -13.80 16.68
C PHE A 100 -8.38 -12.94 17.48
N SER A 101 -8.86 -11.84 18.09
CA SER A 101 -8.06 -10.94 18.91
C SER A 101 -7.49 -11.62 20.15
N GLU A 102 -8.28 -12.46 20.81
CA GLU A 102 -7.82 -13.30 21.94
C GLU A 102 -6.71 -14.27 21.50
N LYS A 103 -6.81 -14.86 20.30
CA LYS A 103 -5.79 -15.76 19.74
C LYS A 103 -4.46 -15.08 19.49
N ILE A 104 -4.46 -13.85 18.94
CA ILE A 104 -3.21 -13.10 18.65
C ILE A 104 -2.75 -12.22 19.81
N GLY A 105 -3.59 -12.10 20.85
CA GLY A 105 -3.38 -11.27 22.04
C GLY A 105 -3.68 -9.79 21.80
N PHE A 106 -4.31 -9.15 22.79
CA PHE A 106 -4.44 -7.68 22.82
C PHE A 106 -3.11 -7.01 23.15
N PRO A 107 -2.90 -5.74 22.79
CA PRO A 107 -3.77 -4.90 21.99
C PRO A 107 -3.79 -5.28 20.50
N VAL A 108 -4.91 -4.98 19.84
CA VAL A 108 -5.09 -5.14 18.40
C VAL A 108 -5.45 -3.82 17.74
N LEU A 109 -5.31 -3.76 16.42
CA LEU A 109 -5.69 -2.63 15.60
C LEU A 109 -6.78 -3.06 14.63
N LEU A 110 -7.94 -2.43 14.72
CA LEU A 110 -9.00 -2.52 13.72
C LEU A 110 -8.67 -1.54 12.59
N LYS A 111 -8.79 -2.00 11.35
CA LYS A 111 -8.50 -1.19 10.16
C LYS A 111 -9.59 -1.36 9.12
N ALA A 112 -10.06 -0.24 8.55
CA ALA A 112 -10.90 -0.26 7.36
C ALA A 112 -10.11 -0.79 6.16
N SER A 113 -10.70 -1.70 5.37
CA SER A 113 -10.07 -2.27 4.16
C SER A 113 -9.68 -1.20 3.14
N ALA A 114 -10.54 -0.21 2.93
CA ALA A 114 -10.32 0.90 2.03
C ALA A 114 -9.57 2.08 2.69
N GLY A 115 -9.20 1.98 3.97
CA GLY A 115 -8.57 3.05 4.73
C GLY A 115 -7.10 3.25 4.38
N GLY A 116 -6.66 4.51 4.46
CA GLY A 116 -5.28 4.93 4.27
C GLY A 116 -4.95 6.19 5.10
N GLY A 117 -3.64 6.47 5.26
CA GLY A 117 -3.20 7.68 5.97
C GLY A 117 -3.65 7.80 7.43
N GLY A 118 -3.90 6.67 8.11
CA GLY A 118 -4.33 6.67 9.52
C GLY A 118 -5.84 6.80 9.75
N LYS A 119 -6.64 7.07 8.72
CA LYS A 119 -8.10 7.11 8.84
C LYS A 119 -8.70 5.70 8.84
N GLY A 120 -9.78 5.49 9.60
CA GLY A 120 -10.42 4.18 9.74
C GLY A 120 -9.55 3.18 10.51
N MET A 121 -8.72 3.62 11.44
CA MET A 121 -7.92 2.78 12.33
C MET A 121 -8.27 3.04 13.79
N ARG A 122 -8.36 1.95 14.57
CA ARG A 122 -8.68 2.04 16.00
C ARG A 122 -7.96 0.96 16.79
N ARG A 123 -7.19 1.41 17.78
CA ARG A 123 -6.55 0.50 18.76
C ARG A 123 -7.62 0.00 19.73
N VAL A 124 -7.56 -1.29 20.04
CA VAL A 124 -8.42 -1.98 21.02
C VAL A 124 -7.52 -2.71 22.00
N ILE A 125 -7.64 -2.39 23.26
CA ILE A 125 -6.75 -2.94 24.30
C ILE A 125 -7.37 -4.12 25.06
N SER A 126 -8.69 -4.28 24.97
CA SER A 126 -9.38 -5.36 25.67
C SER A 126 -10.63 -5.82 24.90
N LYS A 127 -11.17 -6.98 25.34
CA LYS A 127 -12.41 -7.57 24.79
C LYS A 127 -13.63 -6.67 24.99
N GLU A 128 -13.69 -6.00 26.13
CA GLU A 128 -14.82 -5.14 26.54
C GLU A 128 -15.00 -3.97 25.57
N GLU A 129 -13.89 -3.43 25.08
CA GLU A 129 -13.90 -2.31 24.13
C GLU A 129 -14.19 -2.72 22.69
N PHE A 130 -14.00 -4.02 22.38
CA PHE A 130 -13.95 -4.47 20.99
C PHE A 130 -15.24 -4.15 20.23
N LYS A 131 -16.41 -4.42 20.80
CA LYS A 131 -17.71 -4.18 20.14
C LYS A 131 -17.88 -2.72 19.75
N SER A 132 -17.69 -1.81 20.69
CA SER A 132 -17.84 -0.36 20.46
C SER A 132 -16.83 0.14 19.41
N ALA A 133 -15.58 -0.32 19.48
CA ALA A 133 -14.53 0.02 18.54
C ALA A 133 -14.83 -0.49 17.13
N PHE A 134 -15.30 -1.72 17.01
CA PHE A 134 -15.65 -2.34 15.73
C PHE A 134 -16.78 -1.60 15.02
N GLU A 135 -17.91 -1.38 15.73
CA GLU A 135 -19.05 -0.66 15.18
C GLU A 135 -18.69 0.78 14.77
N SER A 136 -17.86 1.45 15.58
CA SER A 136 -17.39 2.79 15.27
C SER A 136 -16.46 2.82 14.04
N THR A 137 -15.57 1.84 13.92
CA THR A 137 -14.68 1.72 12.75
C THR A 137 -15.48 1.43 11.49
N LYS A 138 -16.49 0.55 11.53
CA LYS A 138 -17.39 0.31 10.39
C LYS A 138 -18.13 1.57 9.92
N ARG A 139 -18.71 2.32 10.86
CA ARG A 139 -19.42 3.57 10.53
C ARG A 139 -18.48 4.61 9.89
N GLU A 140 -17.28 4.76 10.42
CA GLU A 140 -16.27 5.68 9.88
C GLU A 140 -15.83 5.24 8.48
N ALA A 141 -15.58 3.95 8.29
CA ALA A 141 -15.19 3.37 7.02
C ALA A 141 -16.27 3.56 5.94
N LEU A 142 -17.52 3.24 6.27
CA LEU A 142 -18.65 3.45 5.35
C LEU A 142 -18.79 4.92 4.94
N LYS A 143 -18.69 5.83 5.90
CA LYS A 143 -18.81 7.28 5.64
C LYS A 143 -17.67 7.83 4.80
N SER A 144 -16.45 7.35 5.02
CA SER A 144 -15.25 7.92 4.40
C SER A 144 -14.86 7.24 3.09
N PHE A 145 -15.22 5.95 2.92
CA PHE A 145 -14.74 5.13 1.82
C PHE A 145 -15.85 4.36 1.08
N ALA A 146 -17.11 4.51 1.50
CA ALA A 146 -18.25 3.73 0.98
C ALA A 146 -18.05 2.20 1.08
N ASN A 147 -17.21 1.74 2.01
CA ASN A 147 -16.93 0.35 2.30
C ASN A 147 -16.77 0.20 3.81
N ASP A 148 -17.52 -0.73 4.42
CA ASP A 148 -17.55 -0.94 5.87
C ASP A 148 -16.73 -2.17 6.33
N GLU A 149 -15.98 -2.77 5.42
CA GLU A 149 -15.12 -3.90 5.74
C GLU A 149 -14.00 -3.52 6.70
N VAL A 150 -13.86 -4.29 7.77
CA VAL A 150 -12.84 -4.11 8.81
C VAL A 150 -12.05 -5.38 8.98
N TYR A 151 -10.75 -5.27 9.07
CA TYR A 151 -9.84 -6.37 9.40
C TYR A 151 -9.05 -6.06 10.68
N ILE A 152 -8.43 -7.09 11.26
CA ILE A 152 -7.67 -7.00 12.51
C ILE A 152 -6.20 -7.21 12.22
N GLU A 153 -5.36 -6.42 12.89
CA GLU A 153 -3.91 -6.67 12.98
C GLU A 153 -3.45 -6.59 14.44
N LYS A 154 -2.41 -7.33 14.78
CA LYS A 154 -1.71 -7.14 16.05
C LYS A 154 -1.20 -5.70 16.13
N PHE A 155 -1.50 -5.01 17.22
CA PHE A 155 -0.89 -3.73 17.49
C PHE A 155 0.54 -3.92 17.97
N ILE A 156 1.49 -3.34 17.26
CA ILE A 156 2.90 -3.36 17.64
C ILE A 156 3.19 -2.10 18.46
N GLU A 157 3.57 -2.31 19.72
CA GLU A 157 4.01 -1.22 20.58
C GLU A 157 5.46 -0.85 20.25
N ASN A 158 5.73 0.46 20.19
CA ASN A 158 7.07 0.99 19.86
C ASN A 158 7.64 0.41 18.53
N PRO A 159 6.91 0.49 17.42
CA PRO A 159 7.40 -0.07 16.17
C PRO A 159 8.60 0.70 15.65
N LYS A 160 9.53 -0.02 15.02
CA LYS A 160 10.54 0.57 14.15
C LYS A 160 10.10 0.36 12.70
N HIS A 161 10.21 1.41 11.90
CA HIS A 161 10.01 1.31 10.45
C HIS A 161 11.37 1.04 9.80
N ILE A 162 11.60 -0.21 9.47
CA ILE A 162 12.80 -0.66 8.78
C ILE A 162 12.41 -1.11 7.39
N GLU A 163 13.12 -0.64 6.40
CA GLU A 163 12.96 -1.04 5.01
C GLU A 163 14.28 -1.51 4.40
N VAL A 164 14.20 -2.27 3.32
CA VAL A 164 15.36 -2.74 2.56
C VAL A 164 15.23 -2.25 1.13
N GLN A 165 16.20 -1.46 0.68
CA GLN A 165 16.24 -1.01 -0.70
C GLN A 165 16.67 -2.16 -1.61
N ILE A 166 15.89 -2.40 -2.65
CA ILE A 166 16.19 -3.40 -3.68
C ILE A 166 16.48 -2.69 -5.00
N ILE A 167 17.47 -3.20 -5.71
CA ILE A 167 17.74 -2.86 -7.10
C ILE A 167 17.79 -4.15 -7.93
N ALA A 168 17.25 -4.10 -9.15
CA ALA A 168 17.24 -5.24 -10.06
C ALA A 168 17.42 -4.80 -11.51
N ASP A 169 17.92 -5.70 -12.34
CA ASP A 169 18.02 -5.51 -13.77
C ASP A 169 17.04 -6.41 -14.55
N LYS A 170 17.05 -6.30 -15.89
CA LYS A 170 16.23 -7.13 -16.78
C LYS A 170 16.75 -8.55 -16.96
N HIS A 171 17.94 -8.87 -16.43
CA HIS A 171 18.60 -10.17 -16.57
C HIS A 171 18.34 -11.09 -15.37
N GLY A 172 17.53 -10.66 -14.42
CA GLY A 172 17.20 -11.43 -13.22
C GLY A 172 18.20 -11.28 -12.08
N ASN A 173 19.08 -10.29 -12.14
CA ASN A 173 19.97 -9.97 -11.03
C ASN A 173 19.25 -9.09 -10.03
N TYR A 174 19.24 -9.50 -8.76
CA TYR A 174 18.68 -8.75 -7.64
C TYR A 174 19.76 -8.48 -6.61
N ARG A 175 19.79 -7.26 -6.09
CA ARG A 175 20.69 -6.86 -5.01
C ARG A 175 19.91 -6.06 -3.98
N HIS A 176 20.18 -6.30 -2.71
CA HIS A 176 19.74 -5.42 -1.62
C HIS A 176 20.87 -4.45 -1.26
N LEU A 177 20.51 -3.25 -0.88
CA LEU A 177 21.42 -2.20 -0.43
C LEU A 177 21.35 -2.01 1.09
N PHE A 178 21.15 -3.13 1.81
CA PHE A 178 20.96 -3.20 3.24
C PHE A 178 19.70 -2.50 3.76
N GLU A 179 19.57 -2.42 5.08
CA GLU A 179 18.45 -1.82 5.77
C GLU A 179 18.57 -0.30 5.86
N ARG A 180 17.42 0.34 5.86
CA ARG A 180 17.28 1.76 6.13
C ARG A 180 16.21 1.95 7.20
N GLU A 181 16.55 2.68 8.26
CA GLU A 181 15.62 3.03 9.31
C GLU A 181 14.85 4.32 8.95
N CYS A 182 13.52 4.22 8.95
CA CYS A 182 12.61 5.30 8.60
C CYS A 182 11.59 5.59 9.73
N SER A 183 11.93 5.29 10.99
CA SER A 183 10.99 5.45 12.13
C SER A 183 10.62 6.91 12.37
N ILE A 184 11.54 7.85 12.10
CA ILE A 184 11.30 9.30 12.17
C ILE A 184 10.87 9.76 10.78
N GLN A 185 9.62 9.52 10.46
CA GLN A 185 9.04 9.83 9.17
C GLN A 185 7.62 10.36 9.36
N ARG A 186 7.20 11.34 8.53
CA ARG A 186 5.82 11.86 8.54
C ARG A 186 4.88 10.97 7.76
#